data_f0bcf72fd523d7b61a85f581128bddab
#
_entry.id   f0bcf72fd523d7b61a85f581128bddab
#
_cell.length_a   1.000
_cell.length_b   1.000
_cell.length_c   1.000
_cell.angle_alpha   90.00
_cell.angle_beta   90.00
_cell.angle_gamma   90.00
#
_symmetry.space_group_name_H-M   'P 1'
#
loop_
_entity.id
_entity.type
_entity.pdbx_description
1 polymer ?
#
loop_
_entity_poly.entity_id
_entity_poly.type
_entity_poly.pdbx_seq_one_letter_code
_entity_poly.pdbx_strand_id
1 'polypeptide(L)'
;MTRFIFITGGVVSSLGKGLSSAALGALLQARGYRVRLRKLDPYLNVDPGTMSPYQHGEVFVTDDGAEADLDLGHYERFTGVDAHQSDNVTTGRIYSTVIAKERRGEYLGATVQVIPHITDAIKEFVVDGTEKEDFVLVEIGGTVGDIEGLPFLEAIRQLGNELGRERTMFVHLTLLPWVPTAGELKTKPTQHSVKELLSVGIQPDLLVCRSGDKEIPANERRKIALFCNVKPERVIEARDVDTIYQVPIAYHQQGFDAEVCRYFGLEAEKEPNLDRWRGVVRSVREPEGKVTIAVVGKYTVLLDAYKSLSEALTHGGFGSNVKVGLEWMDSEIFERDDAVSHLEHVHGILVPGGFGERGTEGKIHAVQFARERNVPFLGICFGMQMAVIEAARNLLGLEAASSTEFGPCEHPVVGLMTEWIKGNQLEKRSANGDLGGTMRLGAYPAHLRPGTKVHEIYGADVISERHRHRYEVNVNYKDRLEQVGLRFSGMSPDGVLPEIVEIPGHPWFIGVQFHPELKSRPFAPHPLFSSFIGAAKAQSRLV
;
A
#
# COMPACT_ATOMS: atom_id res chain seq x y z
N MET A 1 -24.26 5.23 17.07
CA MET A 1 -24.88 5.26 15.71
C MET A 1 -23.79 5.57 14.71
N THR A 2 -23.57 4.67 13.76
CA THR A 2 -22.52 4.79 12.74
C THR A 2 -22.89 5.83 11.67
N ARG A 3 -21.94 6.70 11.33
CA ARG A 3 -22.05 7.71 10.29
C ARG A 3 -21.19 7.33 9.09
N PHE A 4 -21.71 7.54 7.89
CA PHE A 4 -21.06 7.20 6.63
C PHE A 4 -20.66 8.48 5.89
N ILE A 5 -19.39 8.57 5.49
CA ILE A 5 -18.87 9.66 4.68
C ILE A 5 -18.46 9.06 3.33
N PHE A 6 -19.22 9.38 2.29
CA PHE A 6 -18.94 8.94 0.94
C PHE A 6 -18.01 9.92 0.24
N ILE A 7 -16.86 9.43 -0.22
CA ILE A 7 -15.81 10.24 -0.84
C ILE A 7 -15.73 9.90 -2.31
N THR A 8 -16.12 10.86 -3.14
CA THR A 8 -16.10 10.76 -4.60
C THR A 8 -15.08 11.72 -5.18
N GLY A 9 -14.70 11.53 -6.44
CA GLY A 9 -13.79 12.45 -7.11
C GLY A 9 -14.12 12.60 -8.60
N GLY A 10 -13.77 13.73 -9.15
CA GLY A 10 -14.01 14.04 -10.54
C GLY A 10 -12.84 14.80 -11.17
N VAL A 11 -13.00 15.14 -12.44
CA VAL A 11 -12.04 15.83 -13.32
C VAL A 11 -10.93 14.90 -13.84
N VAL A 12 -10.13 14.29 -12.95
CA VAL A 12 -8.99 13.42 -13.32
C VAL A 12 -8.82 12.28 -12.33
N SER A 13 -8.18 11.20 -12.76
CA SER A 13 -7.69 10.14 -11.89
C SER A 13 -6.52 10.65 -11.00
N SER A 14 -6.11 9.86 -10.00
CA SER A 14 -4.98 10.20 -9.11
C SER A 14 -5.11 11.56 -8.40
N LEU A 15 -6.32 12.02 -8.16
CA LEU A 15 -6.62 13.30 -7.50
C LEU A 15 -6.25 13.29 -6.00
N GLY A 16 -5.99 12.09 -5.44
CA GLY A 16 -5.62 11.89 -4.04
C GLY A 16 -6.81 11.60 -3.13
N LYS A 17 -7.86 10.92 -3.64
CA LYS A 17 -9.00 10.46 -2.83
C LYS A 17 -8.54 9.61 -1.65
N GLY A 18 -7.71 8.58 -1.89
CA GLY A 18 -7.21 7.68 -0.87
C GLY A 18 -6.47 8.40 0.25
N LEU A 19 -5.57 9.30 -0.12
CA LEU A 19 -4.85 10.12 0.85
C LEU A 19 -5.78 11.06 1.63
N SER A 20 -6.76 11.68 0.96
CA SER A 20 -7.74 12.56 1.61
C SER A 20 -8.65 11.80 2.56
N SER A 21 -9.07 10.59 2.17
CA SER A 21 -9.85 9.67 3.01
C SER A 21 -9.07 9.26 4.26
N ALA A 22 -7.82 8.84 4.07
CA ALA A 22 -6.92 8.46 5.15
C ALA A 22 -6.65 9.62 6.12
N ALA A 23 -6.40 10.82 5.59
CA ALA A 23 -6.14 12.03 6.39
C ALA A 23 -7.38 12.44 7.21
N LEU A 24 -8.57 12.41 6.63
CA LEU A 24 -9.81 12.68 7.36
C LEU A 24 -10.05 11.61 8.44
N GLY A 25 -9.81 10.33 8.11
CA GLY A 25 -9.90 9.25 9.08
C GLY A 25 -8.99 9.48 10.29
N ALA A 26 -7.73 9.86 10.03
CA ALA A 26 -6.76 10.19 11.08
C ALA A 26 -7.17 11.40 11.93
N LEU A 27 -7.76 12.42 11.31
CA LEU A 27 -8.27 13.59 12.03
C LEU A 27 -9.45 13.25 12.95
N LEU A 28 -10.40 12.44 12.47
CA LEU A 28 -11.53 11.98 13.28
C LEU A 28 -11.06 11.08 14.44
N GLN A 29 -10.05 10.23 14.22
CA GLN A 29 -9.43 9.48 15.31
C GLN A 29 -8.70 10.38 16.32
N ALA A 30 -8.03 11.43 15.86
CA ALA A 30 -7.38 12.41 16.75
C ALA A 30 -8.40 13.20 17.62
N ARG A 31 -9.65 13.24 17.20
CA ARG A 31 -10.80 13.75 17.99
C ARG A 31 -11.40 12.71 18.95
N GLY A 32 -10.95 11.44 18.86
CA GLY A 32 -11.38 10.34 19.73
C GLY A 32 -12.48 9.45 19.16
N TYR A 33 -12.79 9.53 17.87
CA TYR A 33 -13.77 8.65 17.20
C TYR A 33 -13.13 7.38 16.68
N ARG A 34 -13.90 6.29 16.67
CA ARG A 34 -13.53 5.03 15.99
C ARG A 34 -13.87 5.16 14.51
N VAL A 35 -12.88 4.88 13.66
CA VAL A 35 -12.98 5.10 12.22
C VAL A 35 -12.59 3.85 11.47
N ARG A 36 -13.36 3.50 10.44
CA ARG A 36 -13.03 2.49 9.45
C ARG A 36 -13.07 3.08 8.05
N LEU A 37 -12.18 2.62 7.16
CA LEU A 37 -12.17 3.05 5.76
C LEU A 37 -12.52 1.86 4.87
N ARG A 38 -13.28 2.12 3.80
CA ARG A 38 -13.64 1.16 2.77
C ARG A 38 -13.39 1.72 1.39
N LYS A 39 -13.01 0.84 0.47
CA LYS A 39 -12.72 1.15 -0.94
C LYS A 39 -13.67 0.39 -1.85
N LEU A 40 -14.29 1.10 -2.78
CA LEU A 40 -15.12 0.54 -3.86
C LEU A 40 -14.42 0.83 -5.19
N ASP A 41 -13.95 -0.21 -5.89
CA ASP A 41 -13.20 -0.07 -7.13
C ASP A 41 -14.04 -0.46 -8.35
N PRO A 42 -14.22 0.44 -9.34
CA PRO A 42 -15.18 0.25 -10.43
C PRO A 42 -14.70 -0.67 -11.55
N TYR A 43 -13.53 -1.28 -11.46
CA TYR A 43 -13.06 -2.20 -12.49
C TYR A 43 -13.66 -3.61 -12.38
N LEU A 44 -13.65 -4.34 -13.51
CA LEU A 44 -14.24 -5.69 -13.62
C LEU A 44 -13.32 -6.83 -13.15
N ASN A 45 -12.07 -6.55 -12.81
CA ASN A 45 -11.21 -7.55 -12.20
C ASN A 45 -11.81 -7.96 -10.84
N VAL A 46 -11.80 -9.25 -10.54
CA VAL A 46 -12.33 -9.76 -9.25
C VAL A 46 -11.46 -9.24 -8.09
N ASP A 47 -10.16 -9.18 -8.32
CA ASP A 47 -9.15 -8.56 -7.46
C ASP A 47 -8.02 -7.96 -8.33
N PRO A 48 -7.13 -7.13 -7.77
CA PRO A 48 -6.01 -6.54 -8.51
C PRO A 48 -4.79 -7.45 -8.67
N GLY A 49 -4.82 -8.69 -8.18
CA GLY A 49 -3.65 -9.58 -8.10
C GLY A 49 -2.99 -9.90 -9.43
N THR A 50 -3.76 -9.90 -10.53
CA THR A 50 -3.26 -10.12 -11.89
C THR A 50 -3.06 -8.85 -12.70
N MET A 51 -3.33 -7.68 -12.11
CA MET A 51 -3.20 -6.40 -12.79
C MET A 51 -1.73 -5.98 -12.93
N SER A 52 -1.43 -5.28 -14.02
CA SER A 52 -0.08 -4.75 -14.25
C SER A 52 0.23 -3.61 -13.27
N PRO A 53 1.36 -3.66 -12.55
CA PRO A 53 1.78 -2.55 -11.70
C PRO A 53 1.96 -1.22 -12.46
N TYR A 54 2.19 -1.27 -13.78
CA TYR A 54 2.26 -0.08 -14.63
C TYR A 54 0.93 0.65 -14.78
N GLN A 55 -0.18 -0.03 -14.60
CA GLN A 55 -1.53 0.55 -14.75
C GLN A 55 -2.17 0.90 -13.40
N HIS A 56 -1.92 0.11 -12.36
CA HIS A 56 -2.61 0.21 -11.08
C HIS A 56 -1.69 0.53 -9.89
N GLY A 57 -0.37 0.56 -10.10
CA GLY A 57 0.57 0.69 -9.00
C GLY A 57 0.73 -0.61 -8.21
N GLU A 58 1.10 -0.48 -6.95
CA GLU A 58 1.31 -1.58 -6.02
C GLU A 58 0.02 -2.36 -5.73
N VAL A 59 0.12 -3.68 -5.66
CA VAL A 59 -0.91 -4.53 -5.07
C VAL A 59 -0.66 -4.65 -3.58
N PHE A 60 -1.52 -4.06 -2.78
CA PHE A 60 -1.46 -4.14 -1.32
C PHE A 60 -2.08 -5.46 -0.83
N VAL A 61 -1.49 -6.09 0.18
CA VAL A 61 -2.00 -7.34 0.75
C VAL A 61 -2.34 -7.15 2.22
N THR A 62 -3.55 -7.57 2.61
CA THR A 62 -4.03 -7.53 4.00
C THR A 62 -3.58 -8.77 4.78
N ASP A 63 -3.70 -8.75 6.12
CA ASP A 63 -3.36 -9.91 6.96
C ASP A 63 -4.22 -11.14 6.63
N ASP A 64 -5.48 -10.95 6.28
CA ASP A 64 -6.41 -12.02 5.90
C ASP A 64 -6.32 -12.43 4.42
N GLY A 65 -5.30 -11.93 3.69
CA GLY A 65 -4.92 -12.38 2.35
C GLY A 65 -5.71 -11.77 1.21
N ALA A 66 -6.35 -10.62 1.40
CA ALA A 66 -6.90 -9.86 0.29
C ALA A 66 -5.79 -9.18 -0.52
N GLU A 67 -5.81 -9.34 -1.84
CA GLU A 67 -5.12 -8.45 -2.76
C GLU A 67 -6.02 -7.24 -3.03
N ALA A 68 -5.50 -6.05 -2.83
CA ALA A 68 -6.27 -4.81 -2.84
C ALA A 68 -5.49 -3.65 -3.49
N ASP A 69 -6.19 -2.56 -3.75
CA ASP A 69 -5.60 -1.33 -4.24
C ASP A 69 -4.62 -0.71 -3.22
N LEU A 70 -3.64 0.04 -3.70
CA LEU A 70 -2.61 0.71 -2.91
C LEU A 70 -3.17 1.70 -1.85
N ASP A 71 -4.40 2.18 -2.04
CA ASP A 71 -5.06 3.10 -1.11
C ASP A 71 -5.27 2.47 0.28
N LEU A 72 -5.46 1.13 0.36
CA LEU A 72 -5.54 0.45 1.66
C LEU A 72 -4.26 0.62 2.48
N GLY A 73 -3.11 0.69 1.82
CA GLY A 73 -1.85 1.03 2.47
C GLY A 73 -1.86 2.43 3.08
N HIS A 74 -2.44 3.42 2.41
CA HIS A 74 -2.63 4.75 2.98
C HIS A 74 -3.57 4.70 4.20
N TYR A 75 -4.66 3.93 4.11
CA TYR A 75 -5.61 3.79 5.22
C TYR A 75 -4.91 3.25 6.47
N GLU A 76 -4.17 2.15 6.36
CA GLU A 76 -3.44 1.57 7.49
C GLU A 76 -2.35 2.49 8.02
N ARG A 77 -1.56 3.14 7.16
CA ARG A 77 -0.49 4.05 7.58
C ARG A 77 -1.01 5.25 8.36
N PHE A 78 -2.17 5.79 7.98
CA PHE A 78 -2.73 6.98 8.61
C PHE A 78 -3.56 6.68 9.85
N THR A 79 -4.35 5.63 9.84
CA THR A 79 -5.26 5.30 10.95
C THR A 79 -4.66 4.33 11.96
N GLY A 80 -3.66 3.56 11.57
CA GLY A 80 -3.14 2.46 12.39
C GLY A 80 -4.08 1.27 12.53
N VAL A 81 -5.20 1.27 11.80
CA VAL A 81 -6.18 0.17 11.78
C VAL A 81 -5.85 -0.76 10.63
N ASP A 82 -5.77 -2.07 10.90
CA ASP A 82 -5.55 -3.07 9.85
C ASP A 82 -6.77 -3.16 8.94
N ALA A 83 -6.53 -3.16 7.64
CA ALA A 83 -7.54 -3.41 6.63
C ALA A 83 -7.78 -4.92 6.45
N HIS A 84 -8.99 -5.26 6.05
CA HIS A 84 -9.46 -6.63 5.83
C HIS A 84 -10.10 -6.79 4.45
N GLN A 85 -10.37 -8.03 4.06
CA GLN A 85 -11.13 -8.34 2.83
C GLN A 85 -12.48 -7.61 2.76
N SER A 86 -13.08 -7.32 3.91
CA SER A 86 -14.33 -6.56 4.02
C SER A 86 -14.16 -5.05 3.80
N ASP A 87 -12.96 -4.56 3.58
CA ASP A 87 -12.70 -3.13 3.39
C ASP A 87 -12.43 -2.73 1.94
N ASN A 88 -12.33 -3.72 1.03
CA ASN A 88 -12.21 -3.47 -0.41
C ASN A 88 -13.11 -4.40 -1.21
N VAL A 89 -13.81 -3.85 -2.19
CA VAL A 89 -14.59 -4.61 -3.15
C VAL A 89 -14.50 -3.99 -4.55
N THR A 90 -14.40 -4.86 -5.55
CA THR A 90 -14.43 -4.47 -6.96
C THR A 90 -15.82 -4.70 -7.58
N THR A 91 -16.11 -4.01 -8.67
CA THR A 91 -17.30 -4.31 -9.48
C THR A 91 -17.34 -5.79 -9.88
N GLY A 92 -16.19 -6.34 -10.31
CA GLY A 92 -16.09 -7.75 -10.71
C GLY A 92 -16.49 -8.71 -9.59
N ARG A 93 -16.04 -8.46 -8.38
CA ARG A 93 -16.39 -9.29 -7.20
C ARG A 93 -17.88 -9.20 -6.87
N ILE A 94 -18.48 -8.00 -6.90
CA ILE A 94 -19.92 -7.81 -6.68
C ILE A 94 -20.73 -8.58 -7.72
N TYR A 95 -20.44 -8.38 -9.02
CA TYR A 95 -21.16 -9.06 -10.11
C TYR A 95 -21.00 -10.58 -10.04
N SER A 96 -19.79 -11.09 -9.82
CA SER A 96 -19.52 -12.52 -9.64
C SER A 96 -20.35 -13.12 -8.50
N THR A 97 -20.47 -12.41 -7.38
CA THR A 97 -21.26 -12.85 -6.23
C THR A 97 -22.75 -12.92 -6.56
N VAL A 98 -23.29 -11.87 -7.21
CA VAL A 98 -24.71 -11.81 -7.59
C VAL A 98 -25.04 -12.87 -8.65
N ILE A 99 -24.18 -13.04 -9.67
CA ILE A 99 -24.36 -14.08 -10.71
C ILE A 99 -24.28 -15.48 -10.08
N ALA A 100 -23.37 -15.72 -9.16
CA ALA A 100 -23.28 -17.00 -8.46
C ALA A 100 -24.55 -17.29 -7.62
N LYS A 101 -25.12 -16.30 -6.95
CA LYS A 101 -26.41 -16.40 -6.23
C LYS A 101 -27.55 -16.73 -7.21
N GLU A 102 -27.59 -16.06 -8.37
CA GLU A 102 -28.59 -16.34 -9.42
C GLU A 102 -28.50 -17.80 -9.90
N ARG A 103 -27.29 -18.26 -10.24
CA ARG A 103 -27.05 -19.63 -10.70
C ARG A 103 -27.44 -20.70 -9.67
N ARG A 104 -27.38 -20.39 -8.38
CA ARG A 104 -27.87 -21.27 -7.29
C ARG A 104 -29.38 -21.15 -7.04
N GLY A 105 -30.11 -20.26 -7.77
CA GLY A 105 -31.54 -20.08 -7.62
C GLY A 105 -31.98 -19.27 -6.40
N GLU A 106 -31.07 -18.55 -5.76
CA GLU A 106 -31.36 -17.79 -4.53
C GLU A 106 -32.36 -16.64 -4.74
N TYR A 107 -32.55 -16.20 -5.99
CA TYR A 107 -33.53 -15.17 -6.34
C TYR A 107 -34.91 -15.71 -6.77
N LEU A 108 -35.14 -17.03 -6.58
CA LEU A 108 -36.45 -17.68 -6.75
C LEU A 108 -37.13 -17.38 -8.08
N GLY A 109 -36.38 -17.23 -9.18
CA GLY A 109 -36.88 -16.96 -10.52
C GLY A 109 -37.14 -15.48 -10.82
N ALA A 110 -36.79 -14.57 -9.95
CA ALA A 110 -36.85 -13.13 -10.22
C ALA A 110 -35.90 -12.73 -11.37
N THR A 111 -36.27 -11.70 -12.13
CA THR A 111 -35.35 -11.05 -13.08
C THR A 111 -34.30 -10.28 -12.32
N VAL A 112 -33.05 -10.75 -12.37
CA VAL A 112 -31.91 -10.09 -11.69
C VAL A 112 -31.42 -8.92 -12.54
N GLN A 113 -31.33 -7.73 -11.93
CA GLN A 113 -30.97 -6.47 -12.60
C GLN A 113 -29.93 -5.71 -11.78
N VAL A 114 -29.29 -4.69 -12.38
CA VAL A 114 -28.34 -3.83 -11.66
C VAL A 114 -29.04 -3.17 -10.46
N ILE A 115 -30.22 -2.60 -10.67
CA ILE A 115 -31.11 -2.12 -9.62
C ILE A 115 -32.28 -3.12 -9.52
N PRO A 116 -32.54 -3.72 -8.33
CA PRO A 116 -31.88 -3.47 -7.05
C PRO A 116 -30.70 -4.40 -6.73
N HIS A 117 -30.50 -5.52 -7.44
CA HIS A 117 -29.68 -6.64 -6.95
C HIS A 117 -28.19 -6.31 -6.79
N ILE A 118 -27.60 -5.60 -7.76
CA ILE A 118 -26.19 -5.15 -7.66
C ILE A 118 -26.07 -4.01 -6.64
N THR A 119 -27.00 -3.04 -6.67
CA THR A 119 -26.99 -1.92 -5.71
C THR A 119 -27.21 -2.39 -4.28
N ASP A 120 -28.08 -3.38 -4.04
CA ASP A 120 -28.28 -3.97 -2.71
C ASP A 120 -27.03 -4.71 -2.21
N ALA A 121 -26.34 -5.47 -3.07
CA ALA A 121 -25.10 -6.11 -2.72
C ALA A 121 -23.98 -5.10 -2.36
N ILE A 122 -23.93 -3.96 -3.05
CA ILE A 122 -23.00 -2.88 -2.73
C ILE A 122 -23.38 -2.22 -1.39
N LYS A 123 -24.67 -1.93 -1.16
CA LYS A 123 -25.14 -1.33 0.11
C LYS A 123 -24.87 -2.26 1.29
N GLU A 124 -25.13 -3.57 1.13
CA GLU A 124 -24.80 -4.59 2.12
C GLU A 124 -23.31 -4.55 2.47
N PHE A 125 -22.43 -4.58 1.46
CA PHE A 125 -20.98 -4.46 1.67
C PHE A 125 -20.59 -3.19 2.41
N VAL A 126 -21.21 -2.04 2.11
CA VAL A 126 -20.89 -0.76 2.76
C VAL A 126 -21.27 -0.75 4.23
N VAL A 127 -22.36 -1.42 4.62
CA VAL A 127 -22.92 -1.33 5.97
C VAL A 127 -22.46 -2.48 6.88
N ASP A 128 -22.22 -3.68 6.31
CA ASP A 128 -21.95 -4.89 7.08
C ASP A 128 -20.73 -4.75 8.00
N GLY A 129 -20.87 -5.21 9.26
CA GLY A 129 -19.79 -5.22 10.26
C GLY A 129 -19.31 -3.83 10.73
N THR A 130 -20.11 -2.78 10.55
CA THR A 130 -19.73 -1.39 10.91
C THR A 130 -20.36 -0.85 12.19
N GLU A 131 -21.14 -1.65 12.91
CA GLU A 131 -21.98 -1.23 14.05
C GLU A 131 -21.16 -0.67 15.23
N LYS A 132 -19.89 -1.06 15.31
CA LYS A 132 -18.98 -0.62 16.38
C LYS A 132 -18.28 0.70 16.06
N GLU A 133 -18.36 1.18 14.82
CA GLU A 133 -17.65 2.36 14.36
C GLU A 133 -18.49 3.63 14.59
N ASP A 134 -17.82 4.73 14.87
CA ASP A 134 -18.45 6.05 14.94
C ASP A 134 -18.56 6.65 13.54
N PHE A 135 -17.52 6.40 12.69
CA PHE A 135 -17.48 6.81 11.30
C PHE A 135 -16.99 5.70 10.39
N VAL A 136 -17.62 5.56 9.23
CA VAL A 136 -17.14 4.76 8.10
C VAL A 136 -16.94 5.68 6.92
N LEU A 137 -15.70 5.79 6.45
CA LEU A 137 -15.35 6.55 5.25
C LEU A 137 -15.32 5.58 4.07
N VAL A 138 -16.13 5.85 3.07
CA VAL A 138 -16.27 4.99 1.89
C VAL A 138 -15.76 5.74 0.67
N GLU A 139 -14.60 5.33 0.19
CA GLU A 139 -14.02 5.91 -1.02
C GLU A 139 -14.56 5.22 -2.26
N ILE A 140 -15.08 6.01 -3.20
CA ILE A 140 -15.52 5.54 -4.50
C ILE A 140 -14.39 5.74 -5.49
N GLY A 141 -13.84 4.63 -6.00
CA GLY A 141 -12.81 4.61 -7.04
C GLY A 141 -13.32 5.21 -8.36
N GLY A 142 -12.40 5.46 -9.27
CA GLY A 142 -12.71 6.05 -10.57
C GLY A 142 -13.05 7.55 -10.52
N THR A 143 -13.59 8.04 -11.62
CA THR A 143 -13.96 9.45 -11.82
C THR A 143 -15.47 9.56 -12.00
N VAL A 144 -16.10 10.50 -11.32
CA VAL A 144 -17.53 10.78 -11.50
C VAL A 144 -17.78 11.23 -12.94
N GLY A 145 -18.72 10.55 -13.61
CA GLY A 145 -19.00 10.68 -15.05
C GLY A 145 -18.60 9.46 -15.86
N ASP A 146 -17.72 8.60 -15.32
CA ASP A 146 -17.35 7.34 -15.97
C ASP A 146 -18.45 6.29 -15.78
N ILE A 147 -18.73 5.51 -16.84
CA ILE A 147 -19.82 4.51 -16.89
C ILE A 147 -19.65 3.44 -15.81
N GLU A 148 -18.43 2.97 -15.61
CA GLU A 148 -18.09 1.89 -14.70
C GLU A 148 -18.39 2.21 -13.24
N GLY A 149 -18.37 3.50 -12.86
CA GLY A 149 -18.67 3.98 -11.50
C GLY A 149 -20.17 4.08 -11.17
N LEU A 150 -21.05 4.04 -12.17
CA LEU A 150 -22.49 4.32 -11.99
C LEU A 150 -23.19 3.40 -10.97
N PRO A 151 -22.94 2.08 -10.91
CA PRO A 151 -23.58 1.23 -9.91
C PRO A 151 -23.22 1.61 -8.47
N PHE A 152 -21.97 2.01 -8.23
CA PHE A 152 -21.52 2.48 -6.91
C PHE A 152 -22.15 3.83 -6.55
N LEU A 153 -22.17 4.77 -7.49
CA LEU A 153 -22.81 6.08 -7.27
C LEU A 153 -24.31 5.92 -6.97
N GLU A 154 -25.02 5.05 -7.71
CA GLU A 154 -26.42 4.76 -7.46
C GLU A 154 -26.64 4.12 -6.08
N ALA A 155 -25.79 3.16 -5.68
CA ALA A 155 -25.88 2.51 -4.37
C ALA A 155 -25.68 3.51 -3.21
N ILE A 156 -24.68 4.38 -3.29
CA ILE A 156 -24.46 5.38 -2.23
C ILE A 156 -25.54 6.45 -2.21
N ARG A 157 -26.12 6.81 -3.37
CA ARG A 157 -27.29 7.70 -3.45
C ARG A 157 -28.48 7.09 -2.72
N GLN A 158 -28.75 5.79 -2.95
CA GLN A 158 -29.82 5.06 -2.25
C GLN A 158 -29.55 5.04 -0.73
N LEU A 159 -28.31 4.70 -0.30
CA LEU A 159 -27.93 4.73 1.12
C LEU A 159 -28.13 6.11 1.75
N GLY A 160 -27.81 7.18 1.02
CA GLY A 160 -28.03 8.55 1.48
C GLY A 160 -29.50 8.83 1.78
N ASN A 161 -30.40 8.33 0.95
CA ASN A 161 -31.85 8.44 1.14
C ASN A 161 -32.37 7.53 2.26
N GLU A 162 -31.88 6.30 2.36
CA GLU A 162 -32.32 5.30 3.35
C GLU A 162 -31.86 5.67 4.77
N LEU A 163 -30.62 6.11 4.92
CA LEU A 163 -30.00 6.40 6.22
C LEU A 163 -30.25 7.86 6.69
N GLY A 164 -30.54 8.76 5.75
CA GLY A 164 -30.77 10.17 6.04
C GLY A 164 -29.49 10.99 6.28
N ARG A 165 -29.65 12.31 6.28
CA ARG A 165 -28.55 13.27 6.40
C ARG A 165 -27.87 13.28 7.77
N GLU A 166 -28.51 12.80 8.79
CA GLU A 166 -27.95 12.66 10.13
C GLU A 166 -26.93 11.51 10.21
N ARG A 167 -26.92 10.61 9.22
CA ARG A 167 -26.01 9.47 9.14
C ARG A 167 -25.12 9.47 7.91
N THR A 168 -25.37 10.31 6.91
CA THR A 168 -24.61 10.29 5.66
C THR A 168 -24.13 11.68 5.26
N MET A 169 -22.92 11.74 4.71
CA MET A 169 -22.30 12.96 4.17
C MET A 169 -21.60 12.62 2.85
N PHE A 170 -21.70 13.52 1.87
CA PHE A 170 -21.03 13.38 0.58
C PHE A 170 -19.92 14.42 0.45
N VAL A 171 -18.67 13.93 0.37
CA VAL A 171 -17.47 14.72 0.13
C VAL A 171 -17.02 14.50 -1.31
N HIS A 172 -16.79 15.55 -2.05
CA HIS A 172 -16.37 15.46 -3.43
C HIS A 172 -15.02 16.16 -3.68
N LEU A 173 -14.05 15.40 -4.17
CA LEU A 173 -12.74 15.92 -4.54
C LEU A 173 -12.76 16.43 -5.97
N THR A 174 -12.16 17.60 -6.19
CA THR A 174 -12.06 18.25 -7.50
C THR A 174 -10.70 18.87 -7.73
N LEU A 175 -10.43 19.29 -8.97
CA LEU A 175 -9.21 19.96 -9.38
C LEU A 175 -9.49 21.43 -9.71
N LEU A 176 -8.64 22.32 -9.20
CA LEU A 176 -8.54 23.72 -9.59
C LEU A 176 -7.22 23.95 -10.32
N PRO A 177 -7.15 23.77 -11.64
CA PRO A 177 -5.91 23.93 -12.36
C PRO A 177 -5.48 25.41 -12.38
N TRP A 178 -4.21 25.64 -12.10
CA TRP A 178 -3.56 26.92 -12.35
C TRP A 178 -3.24 27.05 -13.83
N VAL A 179 -3.65 28.16 -14.46
CA VAL A 179 -3.34 28.46 -15.86
C VAL A 179 -2.31 29.59 -15.90
N PRO A 180 -1.03 29.30 -16.16
CA PRO A 180 0.05 30.30 -16.08
C PRO A 180 -0.17 31.51 -16.98
N THR A 181 -0.68 31.29 -18.21
CA THR A 181 -0.97 32.36 -19.16
C THR A 181 -2.08 33.31 -18.74
N ALA A 182 -3.01 32.84 -17.89
CA ALA A 182 -4.10 33.66 -17.35
C ALA A 182 -3.78 34.20 -15.95
N GLY A 183 -2.75 33.66 -15.28
CA GLY A 183 -2.37 34.07 -13.93
C GLY A 183 -3.44 33.77 -12.86
N GLU A 184 -4.27 32.74 -13.07
CA GLU A 184 -5.38 32.45 -12.17
C GLU A 184 -5.72 30.94 -12.07
N LEU A 185 -6.35 30.56 -10.96
CA LEU A 185 -7.00 29.25 -10.79
C LEU A 185 -8.32 29.22 -11.58
N LYS A 186 -8.56 28.13 -12.30
CA LYS A 186 -9.80 27.93 -13.06
C LYS A 186 -10.81 27.08 -12.27
N THR A 187 -11.96 27.64 -11.98
CA THR A 187 -13.03 26.99 -11.20
C THR A 187 -14.01 26.16 -12.05
N LYS A 188 -13.94 26.29 -13.38
CA LYS A 188 -14.86 25.58 -14.30
C LYS A 188 -14.77 24.05 -14.20
N PRO A 189 -13.58 23.42 -14.13
CA PRO A 189 -13.51 21.95 -13.96
C PRO A 189 -14.23 21.45 -12.71
N THR A 190 -14.08 22.15 -11.58
CA THR A 190 -14.81 21.87 -10.33
C THR A 190 -16.32 21.99 -10.52
N GLN A 191 -16.80 23.07 -11.14
CA GLN A 191 -18.23 23.27 -11.40
C GLN A 191 -18.82 22.16 -12.28
N HIS A 192 -18.09 21.73 -13.33
CA HIS A 192 -18.54 20.64 -14.21
C HIS A 192 -18.55 19.31 -13.46
N SER A 193 -17.52 19.01 -12.68
CA SER A 193 -17.45 17.78 -11.91
C SER A 193 -18.61 17.65 -10.90
N VAL A 194 -18.93 18.72 -10.20
CA VAL A 194 -20.09 18.76 -9.29
C VAL A 194 -21.41 18.61 -10.09
N LYS A 195 -21.51 19.20 -11.28
CA LYS A 195 -22.68 19.03 -12.13
C LYS A 195 -22.89 17.58 -12.55
N GLU A 196 -21.82 16.85 -12.90
CA GLU A 196 -21.89 15.41 -13.18
C GLU A 196 -22.40 14.63 -11.96
N LEU A 197 -21.90 14.92 -10.77
CA LEU A 197 -22.36 14.30 -9.52
C LEU A 197 -23.84 14.60 -9.24
N LEU A 198 -24.27 15.82 -9.50
CA LEU A 198 -25.69 16.23 -9.40
C LEU A 198 -26.56 15.48 -10.42
N SER A 199 -26.07 15.17 -11.61
CA SER A 199 -26.83 14.46 -12.64
C SER A 199 -27.20 13.03 -12.22
N VAL A 200 -26.41 12.41 -11.33
CA VAL A 200 -26.75 11.12 -10.73
C VAL A 200 -27.53 11.25 -9.41
N GLY A 201 -27.96 12.45 -9.06
CA GLY A 201 -28.81 12.72 -7.89
C GLY A 201 -28.09 12.87 -6.56
N ILE A 202 -26.79 13.15 -6.57
CA ILE A 202 -25.98 13.37 -5.37
C ILE A 202 -25.55 14.84 -5.29
N GLN A 203 -25.99 15.55 -4.23
CA GLN A 203 -25.50 16.87 -3.89
C GLN A 203 -24.31 16.71 -2.94
N PRO A 204 -23.10 17.20 -3.26
CA PRO A 204 -22.01 17.19 -2.30
C PRO A 204 -22.30 18.12 -1.13
N ASP A 205 -21.97 17.69 0.08
CA ASP A 205 -22.09 18.48 1.29
C ASP A 205 -20.81 19.29 1.56
N LEU A 206 -19.67 18.81 1.04
CA LEU A 206 -18.35 19.40 1.20
C LEU A 206 -17.48 19.13 -0.03
N LEU A 207 -16.68 20.11 -0.41
CA LEU A 207 -15.72 20.00 -1.51
C LEU A 207 -14.29 20.03 -0.98
N VAL A 208 -13.44 19.15 -1.50
CA VAL A 208 -11.98 19.21 -1.34
C VAL A 208 -11.38 19.57 -2.69
N CYS A 209 -10.80 20.76 -2.78
CA CYS A 209 -10.34 21.35 -4.03
C CYS A 209 -8.82 21.33 -4.11
N ARG A 210 -8.26 20.45 -4.97
CA ARG A 210 -6.82 20.39 -5.21
C ARG A 210 -6.38 21.55 -6.09
N SER A 211 -5.46 22.37 -5.57
CA SER A 211 -5.00 23.63 -6.22
C SER A 211 -3.49 23.66 -6.48
N GLY A 212 -2.80 22.49 -6.36
CA GLY A 212 -1.34 22.42 -6.48
C GLY A 212 -0.66 23.22 -5.37
N ASP A 213 0.26 24.09 -5.69
CA ASP A 213 0.96 24.98 -4.76
C ASP A 213 0.21 26.31 -4.48
N LYS A 214 -0.92 26.55 -5.14
CA LYS A 214 -1.64 27.83 -5.09
C LYS A 214 -2.72 27.86 -4.04
N GLU A 215 -2.78 28.98 -3.29
CA GLU A 215 -3.88 29.30 -2.39
C GLU A 215 -5.15 29.63 -3.17
N ILE A 216 -6.31 29.20 -2.69
CA ILE A 216 -7.61 29.54 -3.27
C ILE A 216 -8.04 30.92 -2.72
N PRO A 217 -8.06 31.97 -3.56
CA PRO A 217 -8.51 33.29 -3.10
C PRO A 217 -9.95 33.29 -2.58
N ALA A 218 -10.26 34.16 -1.61
CA ALA A 218 -11.56 34.20 -0.99
C ALA A 218 -12.73 34.46 -1.97
N ASN A 219 -12.49 35.21 -3.05
CA ASN A 219 -13.46 35.44 -4.12
C ASN A 219 -13.72 34.17 -4.93
N GLU A 220 -12.67 33.39 -5.27
CA GLU A 220 -12.83 32.13 -5.98
C GLU A 220 -13.48 31.06 -5.10
N ARG A 221 -13.15 31.01 -3.80
CA ARG A 221 -13.82 30.15 -2.82
C ARG A 221 -15.33 30.43 -2.75
N ARG A 222 -15.74 31.71 -2.68
CA ARG A 222 -17.17 32.12 -2.70
C ARG A 222 -17.85 31.76 -4.02
N LYS A 223 -17.15 31.92 -5.14
CA LYS A 223 -17.64 31.53 -6.46
C LYS A 223 -17.87 30.04 -6.57
N ILE A 224 -16.90 29.20 -6.15
CA ILE A 224 -17.05 27.75 -6.10
C ILE A 224 -18.27 27.39 -5.23
N ALA A 225 -18.35 27.93 -4.04
CA ALA A 225 -19.44 27.68 -3.11
C ALA A 225 -20.81 27.97 -3.73
N LEU A 226 -20.94 29.11 -4.40
CA LEU A 226 -22.19 29.53 -5.07
C LEU A 226 -22.58 28.57 -6.19
N PHE A 227 -21.64 28.22 -7.11
CA PHE A 227 -21.94 27.38 -8.26
C PHE A 227 -22.15 25.91 -7.90
N CYS A 228 -21.55 25.44 -6.81
CA CYS A 228 -21.63 24.05 -6.34
C CYS A 228 -22.66 23.86 -5.22
N ASN A 229 -23.39 24.92 -4.85
CA ASN A 229 -24.43 24.89 -3.82
C ASN A 229 -23.93 24.34 -2.46
N VAL A 230 -22.76 24.81 -2.04
CA VAL A 230 -22.16 24.52 -0.72
C VAL A 230 -21.86 25.84 0.01
N LYS A 231 -21.61 25.77 1.31
CA LYS A 231 -21.15 26.96 2.06
C LYS A 231 -19.67 27.23 1.78
N PRO A 232 -19.19 28.50 1.81
CA PRO A 232 -17.75 28.80 1.60
C PRO A 232 -16.82 28.06 2.56
N GLU A 233 -17.23 27.83 3.82
CA GLU A 233 -16.50 27.09 4.85
C GLU A 233 -16.33 25.60 4.50
N ARG A 234 -17.17 25.07 3.61
CA ARG A 234 -17.15 23.70 3.12
C ARG A 234 -16.41 23.52 1.79
N VAL A 235 -15.69 24.54 1.36
CA VAL A 235 -14.73 24.46 0.28
C VAL A 235 -13.34 24.36 0.90
N ILE A 236 -12.86 23.14 1.09
CA ILE A 236 -11.56 22.83 1.69
C ILE A 236 -10.47 22.89 0.61
N GLU A 237 -9.41 23.59 0.91
CA GLU A 237 -8.24 23.67 0.04
C GLU A 237 -7.29 22.49 0.30
N ALA A 238 -6.91 21.79 -0.76
CA ALA A 238 -5.92 20.72 -0.75
C ALA A 238 -4.70 21.16 -1.55
N ARG A 239 -3.73 21.77 -0.89
CA ARG A 239 -2.45 22.13 -1.49
C ARG A 239 -1.46 20.97 -1.47
N ASP A 240 -0.53 21.01 -2.40
CA ASP A 240 0.61 20.11 -2.38
C ASP A 240 1.47 20.41 -1.13
N VAL A 241 2.00 19.36 -0.54
CA VAL A 241 2.80 19.39 0.69
C VAL A 241 4.11 18.63 0.51
N ASP A 242 5.12 18.95 1.31
CA ASP A 242 6.44 18.32 1.23
C ASP A 242 6.44 16.83 1.59
N THR A 243 5.49 16.44 2.44
CA THR A 243 5.29 15.05 2.86
C THR A 243 3.81 14.77 3.05
N ILE A 244 3.35 13.58 2.66
CA ILE A 244 1.95 13.18 2.84
C ILE A 244 1.51 13.25 4.30
N TYR A 245 2.43 13.10 5.26
CA TYR A 245 2.14 13.16 6.69
C TYR A 245 1.78 14.55 7.21
N GLN A 246 1.96 15.57 6.39
CA GLN A 246 1.49 16.93 6.69
C GLN A 246 0.01 17.13 6.35
N VAL A 247 -0.58 16.29 5.49
CA VAL A 247 -1.96 16.45 5.00
C VAL A 247 -2.99 16.55 6.13
N PRO A 248 -2.96 15.71 7.20
CA PRO A 248 -3.88 15.85 8.31
C PRO A 248 -3.79 17.24 8.98
N ILE A 249 -2.58 17.76 9.18
CA ILE A 249 -2.36 19.08 9.78
C ILE A 249 -2.92 20.18 8.86
N ALA A 250 -2.64 20.10 7.55
CA ALA A 250 -3.10 21.08 6.57
C ALA A 250 -4.64 21.08 6.46
N TYR A 251 -5.27 19.92 6.46
CA TYR A 251 -6.74 19.79 6.43
C TYR A 251 -7.39 20.30 7.71
N HIS A 252 -6.81 20.02 8.87
CA HIS A 252 -7.29 20.58 10.13
C HIS A 252 -7.23 22.10 10.12
N GLN A 253 -6.15 22.70 9.63
CA GLN A 253 -6.01 24.15 9.50
C GLN A 253 -7.05 24.79 8.57
N GLN A 254 -7.58 24.04 7.61
CA GLN A 254 -8.69 24.43 6.75
C GLN A 254 -10.07 24.20 7.39
N GLY A 255 -10.13 23.57 8.58
CA GLY A 255 -11.34 23.26 9.30
C GLY A 255 -12.12 22.05 8.79
N PHE A 256 -11.49 21.15 8.03
CA PHE A 256 -12.17 20.01 7.39
C PHE A 256 -12.86 19.11 8.42
N ASP A 257 -12.14 18.67 9.43
CA ASP A 257 -12.66 17.83 10.52
C ASP A 257 -13.72 18.53 11.37
N ALA A 258 -13.56 19.84 11.61
CA ALA A 258 -14.54 20.65 12.33
C ALA A 258 -15.85 20.77 11.54
N GLU A 259 -15.79 20.99 10.20
CA GLU A 259 -16.98 21.03 9.35
C GLU A 259 -17.71 19.68 9.28
N VAL A 260 -16.97 18.56 9.26
CA VAL A 260 -17.57 17.22 9.38
C VAL A 260 -18.31 17.06 10.72
N CYS A 261 -17.68 17.46 11.82
CA CYS A 261 -18.33 17.41 13.14
C CYS A 261 -19.58 18.30 13.20
N ARG A 262 -19.52 19.54 12.70
CA ARG A 262 -20.70 20.46 12.64
C ARG A 262 -21.82 19.89 11.79
N TYR A 263 -21.49 19.24 10.68
CA TYR A 263 -22.49 18.62 9.81
C TYR A 263 -23.31 17.56 10.55
N PHE A 264 -22.66 16.74 11.34
CA PHE A 264 -23.31 15.66 12.12
C PHE A 264 -23.79 16.11 13.51
N GLY A 265 -23.73 17.40 13.84
CA GLY A 265 -24.15 17.92 15.16
C GLY A 265 -23.25 17.43 16.30
N LEU A 266 -21.99 17.18 16.05
CA LEU A 266 -21.00 16.77 17.02
C LEU A 266 -20.17 17.95 17.52
N GLU A 267 -19.42 17.77 18.62
CA GLU A 267 -18.58 18.80 19.22
C GLU A 267 -17.43 19.18 18.26
N ALA A 268 -17.63 20.28 17.53
CA ALA A 268 -16.68 20.75 16.52
C ALA A 268 -15.52 21.56 17.12
N GLU A 269 -15.74 22.20 18.26
CA GLU A 269 -14.73 23.07 18.91
C GLU A 269 -13.66 22.31 19.69
N LYS A 270 -13.82 20.99 19.90
CA LYS A 270 -12.80 20.15 20.51
C LYS A 270 -11.64 19.96 19.53
N GLU A 271 -10.47 20.46 19.91
CA GLU A 271 -9.27 20.33 19.10
C GLU A 271 -8.76 18.88 19.03
N PRO A 272 -8.34 18.39 17.85
CA PRO A 272 -7.70 17.07 17.72
C PRO A 272 -6.27 17.11 18.26
N ASN A 273 -5.82 16.01 18.87
CA ASN A 273 -4.41 15.87 19.22
C ASN A 273 -3.58 15.46 17.99
N LEU A 274 -2.83 16.40 17.44
CA LEU A 274 -1.98 16.20 16.26
C LEU A 274 -0.48 16.15 16.58
N ASP A 275 -0.08 16.00 17.85
CA ASP A 275 1.34 16.04 18.25
C ASP A 275 2.16 14.92 17.60
N ARG A 276 1.60 13.72 17.44
CA ARG A 276 2.25 12.61 16.74
C ARG A 276 2.53 12.97 15.28
N TRP A 277 1.57 13.62 14.59
CA TRP A 277 1.72 14.06 13.20
C TRP A 277 2.79 15.15 13.07
N ARG A 278 2.79 16.13 14.00
CA ARG A 278 3.83 17.17 14.06
C ARG A 278 5.23 16.57 14.28
N GLY A 279 5.32 15.52 15.11
CA GLY A 279 6.56 14.77 15.33
C GLY A 279 7.10 14.14 14.04
N VAL A 280 6.26 13.41 13.29
CA VAL A 280 6.63 12.80 12.01
C VAL A 280 7.05 13.86 10.99
N VAL A 281 6.29 14.95 10.85
CA VAL A 281 6.63 16.05 9.92
C VAL A 281 7.98 16.66 10.28
N ARG A 282 8.28 16.83 11.57
CA ARG A 282 9.59 17.33 12.03
C ARG A 282 10.71 16.37 11.62
N SER A 283 10.57 15.06 11.84
CA SER A 283 11.58 14.06 11.46
C SER A 283 11.86 14.07 9.95
N VAL A 284 10.86 14.37 9.13
CA VAL A 284 11.04 14.49 7.66
C VAL A 284 11.73 15.80 7.26
N ARG A 285 11.42 16.92 7.93
CA ARG A 285 11.90 18.26 7.56
C ARG A 285 13.24 18.66 8.15
N GLU A 286 13.56 18.13 9.33
CA GLU A 286 14.73 18.50 10.12
C GLU A 286 15.62 17.27 10.42
N PRO A 287 16.06 16.51 9.39
CA PRO A 287 16.95 15.36 9.60
C PRO A 287 18.36 15.83 9.96
N GLU A 288 19.06 15.07 10.82
CA GLU A 288 20.47 15.34 11.19
C GLU A 288 21.48 14.88 10.14
N GLY A 289 21.05 14.07 9.18
CA GLY A 289 21.92 13.55 8.12
C GLY A 289 21.13 12.96 6.96
N LYS A 290 21.87 12.42 5.99
CA LYS A 290 21.31 11.77 4.80
C LYS A 290 21.99 10.42 4.59
N VAL A 291 21.18 9.41 4.24
CA VAL A 291 21.66 8.12 3.74
C VAL A 291 21.12 7.89 2.33
N THR A 292 21.89 7.23 1.49
CA THR A 292 21.50 6.88 0.12
C THR A 292 21.34 5.38 0.03
N ILE A 293 20.15 4.93 -0.41
CA ILE A 293 19.83 3.51 -0.61
C ILE A 293 19.60 3.27 -2.09
N ALA A 294 20.38 2.34 -2.68
CA ALA A 294 20.10 1.84 -4.01
C ALA A 294 18.95 0.84 -3.95
N VAL A 295 17.90 1.08 -4.70
CA VAL A 295 16.80 0.12 -4.90
C VAL A 295 16.95 -0.50 -6.29
N VAL A 296 17.47 -1.74 -6.33
CA VAL A 296 17.78 -2.45 -7.59
C VAL A 296 16.55 -3.28 -7.99
N GLY A 297 15.75 -2.74 -8.90
CA GLY A 297 14.42 -3.27 -9.25
C GLY A 297 14.13 -3.29 -10.75
N LYS A 298 12.88 -3.64 -11.11
CA LYS A 298 12.40 -3.70 -12.50
C LYS A 298 11.51 -2.52 -12.93
N TYR A 299 10.79 -1.93 -11.99
CA TYR A 299 9.75 -0.92 -12.26
C TYR A 299 10.19 0.48 -11.82
N THR A 300 11.45 0.79 -12.01
CA THR A 300 12.10 1.98 -11.46
C THR A 300 11.56 3.31 -12.00
N VAL A 301 10.83 3.27 -13.11
CA VAL A 301 10.18 4.45 -13.73
C VAL A 301 8.82 4.77 -13.09
N LEU A 302 8.17 3.79 -12.44
CA LEU A 302 6.84 3.94 -11.87
C LEU A 302 6.90 3.81 -10.34
N LEU A 303 7.03 4.92 -9.64
CA LEU A 303 7.19 4.96 -8.17
C LEU A 303 5.97 4.39 -7.41
N ASP A 304 4.78 4.48 -7.99
CA ASP A 304 3.56 3.92 -7.37
C ASP A 304 3.58 2.38 -7.28
N ALA A 305 4.39 1.69 -8.10
CA ALA A 305 4.60 0.25 -7.98
C ALA A 305 5.35 -0.17 -6.70
N TYR A 306 6.02 0.80 -6.04
CA TYR A 306 6.82 0.61 -4.83
C TYR A 306 6.41 1.56 -3.71
N LYS A 307 5.12 1.91 -3.64
CA LYS A 307 4.64 2.93 -2.70
C LYS A 307 4.91 2.55 -1.25
N SER A 308 4.50 1.36 -0.82
CA SER A 308 4.73 0.89 0.55
C SER A 308 6.22 0.77 0.87
N LEU A 309 7.05 0.35 -0.10
CA LEU A 309 8.50 0.25 0.08
C LEU A 309 9.14 1.63 0.32
N SER A 310 8.76 2.63 -0.48
CA SER A 310 9.25 4.01 -0.33
C SER A 310 8.88 4.60 1.02
N GLU A 311 7.64 4.38 1.45
CA GLU A 311 7.18 4.82 2.76
C GLU A 311 7.90 4.08 3.89
N ALA A 312 8.07 2.75 3.79
CA ALA A 312 8.76 1.95 4.81
C ALA A 312 10.22 2.36 5.00
N LEU A 313 10.94 2.65 3.91
CA LEU A 313 12.31 3.18 3.97
C LEU A 313 12.35 4.57 4.63
N THR A 314 11.38 5.42 4.31
CA THR A 314 11.22 6.75 4.96
C THR A 314 10.96 6.60 6.46
N HIS A 315 10.06 5.68 6.85
CA HIS A 315 9.78 5.39 8.26
C HIS A 315 11.02 4.89 9.01
N GLY A 316 11.83 4.03 8.35
CA GLY A 316 13.09 3.55 8.91
C GLY A 316 14.08 4.68 9.25
N GLY A 317 13.99 5.79 8.52
CA GLY A 317 14.78 6.99 8.77
C GLY A 317 14.40 7.76 10.05
N PHE A 318 13.16 7.64 10.52
CA PHE A 318 12.67 8.42 11.66
C PHE A 318 13.42 8.12 12.95
N GLY A 319 13.59 6.83 13.28
CA GLY A 319 14.32 6.41 14.49
C GLY A 319 15.82 6.77 14.48
N SER A 320 16.41 6.90 13.29
CA SER A 320 17.81 7.28 13.10
C SER A 320 17.99 8.77 12.85
N ASN A 321 16.91 9.54 12.77
CA ASN A 321 16.86 10.97 12.43
C ASN A 321 17.66 11.31 11.15
N VAL A 322 17.47 10.54 10.09
CA VAL A 322 18.13 10.74 8.80
C VAL A 322 17.11 10.82 7.67
N LYS A 323 17.41 11.65 6.68
CA LYS A 323 16.72 11.65 5.39
C LYS A 323 17.20 10.46 4.56
N VAL A 324 16.29 9.62 4.11
CA VAL A 324 16.58 8.51 3.23
C VAL A 324 16.43 8.98 1.78
N GLY A 325 17.53 9.03 1.04
CA GLY A 325 17.55 9.25 -0.40
C GLY A 325 17.47 7.90 -1.11
N LEU A 326 16.52 7.75 -2.04
CA LEU A 326 16.33 6.53 -2.80
C LEU A 326 16.88 6.73 -4.22
N GLU A 327 17.77 5.84 -4.63
CA GLU A 327 18.26 5.76 -6.00
C GLU A 327 17.69 4.51 -6.66
N TRP A 328 16.73 4.71 -7.54
CA TRP A 328 16.05 3.65 -8.27
C TRP A 328 16.90 3.24 -9.46
N MET A 329 17.37 2.00 -9.47
CA MET A 329 18.26 1.47 -10.49
C MET A 329 17.61 0.28 -11.18
N ASP A 330 17.53 0.31 -12.51
CA ASP A 330 17.07 -0.83 -13.27
C ASP A 330 18.11 -1.95 -13.18
N SER A 331 17.65 -3.13 -12.78
CA SER A 331 18.54 -4.29 -12.56
C SER A 331 19.26 -4.75 -13.84
N GLU A 332 18.72 -4.50 -15.04
CA GLU A 332 19.38 -4.85 -16.31
C GLU A 332 20.70 -4.08 -16.53
N ILE A 333 20.87 -2.92 -15.87
CA ILE A 333 22.15 -2.18 -15.92
C ILE A 333 23.30 -3.04 -15.37
N PHE A 334 23.03 -3.81 -14.31
CA PHE A 334 24.04 -4.62 -13.61
C PHE A 334 24.34 -5.98 -14.27
N GLU A 335 23.79 -6.25 -15.44
CA GLU A 335 24.17 -7.41 -16.27
C GLU A 335 25.48 -7.17 -17.04
N ARG A 336 26.05 -5.95 -16.95
CA ARG A 336 27.32 -5.57 -17.57
C ARG A 336 28.42 -5.52 -16.52
N ASP A 337 29.61 -5.98 -16.87
CA ASP A 337 30.75 -6.14 -15.95
C ASP A 337 31.22 -4.85 -15.25
N ASP A 338 30.99 -3.68 -15.84
CA ASP A 338 31.41 -2.39 -15.29
C ASP A 338 30.35 -1.67 -14.44
N ALA A 339 29.11 -2.18 -14.42
CA ALA A 339 27.97 -1.46 -13.87
C ALA A 339 27.91 -1.45 -12.32
N VAL A 340 28.60 -2.38 -11.65
CA VAL A 340 28.68 -2.40 -10.18
C VAL A 340 29.34 -1.17 -9.57
N SER A 341 30.13 -0.41 -10.35
CA SER A 341 30.69 0.88 -9.94
C SER A 341 29.62 1.91 -9.55
N HIS A 342 28.42 1.78 -10.13
CA HIS A 342 27.27 2.62 -9.75
C HIS A 342 26.80 2.41 -8.29
N LEU A 343 27.24 1.34 -7.61
CA LEU A 343 26.89 1.05 -6.23
C LEU A 343 27.94 1.52 -5.21
N GLU A 344 29.08 2.04 -5.64
CA GLU A 344 30.19 2.39 -4.74
C GLU A 344 29.87 3.55 -3.77
N HIS A 345 28.96 4.44 -4.16
CA HIS A 345 28.61 5.64 -3.37
C HIS A 345 27.40 5.45 -2.46
N VAL A 346 26.72 4.29 -2.52
CA VAL A 346 25.50 4.06 -1.72
C VAL A 346 25.82 3.47 -0.34
N HIS A 347 24.95 3.76 0.61
CA HIS A 347 25.13 3.34 1.99
C HIS A 347 24.37 2.05 2.34
N GLY A 348 23.51 1.59 1.43
CA GLY A 348 22.78 0.35 1.53
C GLY A 348 22.18 -0.04 0.19
N ILE A 349 21.97 -1.33 -0.02
CA ILE A 349 21.37 -1.90 -1.24
C ILE A 349 20.13 -2.68 -0.86
N LEU A 350 19.03 -2.41 -1.54
CA LEU A 350 17.77 -3.13 -1.40
C LEU A 350 17.37 -3.75 -2.74
N VAL A 351 17.09 -5.05 -2.72
CA VAL A 351 16.48 -5.76 -3.85
C VAL A 351 15.05 -6.10 -3.49
N PRO A 352 14.05 -5.44 -4.13
CA PRO A 352 12.64 -5.61 -3.79
C PRO A 352 12.04 -6.88 -4.36
N GLY A 353 10.81 -7.15 -3.98
CA GLY A 353 9.95 -8.17 -4.57
C GLY A 353 9.78 -7.98 -6.09
N GLY A 354 9.48 -9.07 -6.76
CA GLY A 354 9.28 -9.11 -8.20
C GLY A 354 9.05 -10.53 -8.69
N PHE A 355 9.03 -10.72 -10.00
CA PHE A 355 8.86 -12.02 -10.65
C PHE A 355 9.44 -12.00 -12.08
N GLY A 356 9.65 -13.20 -12.62
CA GLY A 356 10.16 -13.42 -13.98
C GLY A 356 11.66 -13.17 -14.13
N GLU A 357 12.21 -13.66 -15.22
CA GLU A 357 13.65 -13.80 -15.47
C GLU A 357 14.37 -12.47 -15.76
N ARG A 358 13.69 -11.47 -16.35
CA ARG A 358 14.28 -10.20 -16.75
C ARG A 358 15.00 -9.48 -15.60
N GLY A 359 16.26 -9.09 -15.80
CA GLY A 359 17.08 -8.36 -14.82
C GLY A 359 17.50 -9.19 -13.60
N THR A 360 17.39 -10.52 -13.66
CA THR A 360 17.72 -11.42 -12.54
C THR A 360 19.23 -11.47 -12.29
N GLU A 361 20.04 -11.61 -13.33
CA GLU A 361 21.50 -11.64 -13.19
C GLU A 361 22.03 -10.33 -12.61
N GLY A 362 21.50 -9.19 -13.04
CA GLY A 362 21.89 -7.90 -12.49
C GLY A 362 21.56 -7.76 -11.00
N LYS A 363 20.45 -8.35 -10.52
CA LYS A 363 20.14 -8.40 -9.09
C LYS A 363 21.12 -9.29 -8.33
N ILE A 364 21.49 -10.45 -8.90
CA ILE A 364 22.48 -11.34 -8.30
C ILE A 364 23.83 -10.64 -8.19
N HIS A 365 24.28 -9.89 -9.22
CA HIS A 365 25.50 -9.08 -9.16
C HIS A 365 25.44 -7.99 -8.10
N ALA A 366 24.29 -7.32 -7.92
CA ALA A 366 24.12 -6.32 -6.85
C ALA A 366 24.18 -6.96 -5.45
N VAL A 367 23.63 -8.18 -5.29
CA VAL A 367 23.74 -8.96 -4.04
C VAL A 367 25.19 -9.35 -3.77
N GLN A 368 25.90 -9.85 -4.78
CA GLN A 368 27.32 -10.20 -4.68
C GLN A 368 28.17 -8.99 -4.26
N PHE A 369 27.96 -7.84 -4.90
CA PHE A 369 28.64 -6.60 -4.53
C PHE A 369 28.38 -6.23 -3.06
N ALA A 370 27.11 -6.28 -2.61
CA ALA A 370 26.78 -5.99 -1.22
C ALA A 370 27.51 -6.90 -0.25
N ARG A 371 27.53 -8.22 -0.52
CA ARG A 371 28.20 -9.23 0.31
C ARG A 371 29.72 -9.02 0.36
N GLU A 372 30.36 -8.83 -0.79
CA GLU A 372 31.83 -8.73 -0.89
C GLU A 372 32.37 -7.39 -0.38
N ARG A 373 31.62 -6.32 -0.54
CA ARG A 373 32.00 -4.95 -0.12
C ARG A 373 31.48 -4.57 1.27
N ASN A 374 30.82 -5.49 1.96
CA ASN A 374 30.23 -5.25 3.29
C ASN A 374 29.24 -4.07 3.31
N VAL A 375 28.49 -3.86 2.21
CA VAL A 375 27.43 -2.84 2.14
C VAL A 375 26.13 -3.42 2.71
N PRO A 376 25.45 -2.76 3.64
CA PRO A 376 24.17 -3.21 4.18
C PRO A 376 23.20 -3.62 3.08
N PHE A 377 22.62 -4.84 3.18
CA PHE A 377 21.77 -5.45 2.17
C PHE A 377 20.43 -5.91 2.73
N LEU A 378 19.33 -5.52 2.09
CA LEU A 378 17.99 -6.04 2.36
C LEU A 378 17.40 -6.65 1.08
N GLY A 379 17.13 -7.96 1.11
CA GLY A 379 16.41 -8.67 0.04
C GLY A 379 14.97 -8.97 0.46
N ILE A 380 13.97 -8.50 -0.29
CA ILE A 380 12.55 -8.72 0.00
C ILE A 380 11.97 -9.69 -1.03
N CYS A 381 11.33 -10.77 -0.58
CA CYS A 381 10.65 -11.77 -1.38
C CYS A 381 11.57 -12.30 -2.51
N PHE A 382 11.42 -11.86 -3.73
CA PHE A 382 12.31 -12.19 -4.85
C PHE A 382 13.77 -11.79 -4.55
N GLY A 383 14.01 -10.70 -3.81
CA GLY A 383 15.34 -10.28 -3.40
C GLY A 383 16.03 -11.26 -2.45
N MET A 384 15.30 -11.91 -1.55
CA MET A 384 15.83 -13.03 -0.76
C MET A 384 16.19 -14.21 -1.63
N GLN A 385 15.33 -14.56 -2.60
CA GLN A 385 15.58 -15.66 -3.53
C GLN A 385 16.86 -15.43 -4.36
N MET A 386 17.10 -14.19 -4.81
CA MET A 386 18.34 -13.82 -5.50
C MET A 386 19.56 -13.94 -4.59
N ALA A 387 19.44 -13.60 -3.31
CA ALA A 387 20.52 -13.80 -2.33
C ALA A 387 20.84 -15.28 -2.09
N VAL A 388 19.84 -16.16 -2.10
CA VAL A 388 20.05 -17.61 -2.00
C VAL A 388 20.72 -18.16 -3.26
N ILE A 389 20.31 -17.72 -4.46
CA ILE A 389 20.93 -18.13 -5.73
C ILE A 389 22.39 -17.64 -5.78
N GLU A 390 22.67 -16.41 -5.39
CA GLU A 390 24.01 -15.85 -5.30
C GLU A 390 24.92 -16.70 -4.40
N ALA A 391 24.46 -16.98 -3.17
CA ALA A 391 25.19 -17.81 -2.23
C ALA A 391 25.41 -19.26 -2.75
N ALA A 392 24.43 -19.84 -3.41
CA ALA A 392 24.56 -21.15 -4.01
C ALA A 392 25.61 -21.17 -5.13
N ARG A 393 25.66 -20.15 -5.96
CA ARG A 393 26.64 -20.04 -7.06
C ARG A 393 28.04 -19.73 -6.55
N ASN A 394 28.18 -18.68 -5.75
CA ASN A 394 29.48 -18.10 -5.43
C ASN A 394 30.11 -18.62 -4.13
N LEU A 395 29.31 -19.09 -3.17
CA LEU A 395 29.83 -19.67 -1.93
C LEU A 395 29.82 -21.20 -1.96
N LEU A 396 28.77 -21.83 -2.52
CA LEU A 396 28.63 -23.28 -2.56
C LEU A 396 29.19 -23.91 -3.85
N GLY A 397 29.52 -23.08 -4.87
CA GLY A 397 30.09 -23.53 -6.13
C GLY A 397 29.11 -24.24 -7.09
N LEU A 398 27.81 -24.00 -6.93
CA LEU A 398 26.77 -24.53 -7.81
C LEU A 398 26.46 -23.52 -8.94
N GLU A 399 27.35 -23.40 -9.91
CA GLU A 399 27.27 -22.37 -10.98
C GLU A 399 25.91 -22.35 -11.70
N ALA A 400 25.27 -23.53 -11.88
CA ALA A 400 23.96 -23.68 -12.50
C ALA A 400 22.78 -23.56 -11.54
N ALA A 401 22.99 -23.04 -10.31
CA ALA A 401 21.89 -22.79 -9.36
C ALA A 401 20.96 -21.72 -9.87
N SER A 402 19.64 -21.98 -9.81
CA SER A 402 18.61 -21.10 -10.36
C SER A 402 17.25 -21.33 -9.69
N SER A 403 16.24 -20.63 -10.20
CA SER A 403 14.83 -20.83 -9.85
C SER A 403 14.10 -21.59 -10.96
N THR A 404 13.19 -22.49 -10.58
CA THR A 404 12.28 -23.13 -11.55
C THR A 404 11.28 -22.14 -12.17
N GLU A 405 11.20 -20.92 -11.65
CA GLU A 405 10.46 -19.83 -12.28
C GLU A 405 11.00 -19.45 -13.66
N PHE A 406 12.31 -19.62 -13.88
CA PHE A 406 12.99 -19.27 -15.13
C PHE A 406 13.10 -20.46 -16.10
N GLY A 407 12.55 -21.60 -15.72
CA GLY A 407 12.59 -22.83 -16.49
C GLY A 407 13.31 -23.97 -15.78
N PRO A 408 13.47 -25.13 -16.44
CA PRO A 408 14.21 -26.26 -15.88
C PRO A 408 15.67 -25.89 -15.59
N CYS A 409 16.16 -26.23 -14.40
CA CYS A 409 17.55 -25.96 -14.00
C CYS A 409 18.14 -27.17 -13.25
N GLU A 410 19.46 -27.30 -13.27
CA GLU A 410 20.20 -28.43 -12.67
C GLU A 410 20.10 -28.37 -11.13
N HIS A 411 20.22 -27.17 -10.56
CA HIS A 411 20.16 -26.95 -9.12
C HIS A 411 19.04 -26.00 -8.77
N PRO A 412 17.79 -26.50 -8.58
CA PRO A 412 16.62 -25.66 -8.24
C PRO A 412 16.65 -25.25 -6.76
N VAL A 413 17.47 -24.24 -6.44
CA VAL A 413 17.56 -23.70 -5.08
C VAL A 413 16.35 -22.85 -4.69
N VAL A 414 15.58 -22.43 -5.69
CA VAL A 414 14.26 -21.81 -5.56
C VAL A 414 13.29 -22.58 -6.48
N GLY A 415 12.11 -22.89 -5.99
CA GLY A 415 11.16 -23.66 -6.78
C GLY A 415 9.70 -23.52 -6.32
N LEU A 416 8.81 -24.03 -7.16
CA LEU A 416 7.38 -24.09 -6.85
C LEU A 416 7.13 -25.16 -5.80
N MET A 417 6.52 -24.80 -4.66
CA MET A 417 6.01 -25.76 -3.68
C MET A 417 4.64 -26.27 -4.12
N THR A 418 4.45 -27.59 -4.12
CA THR A 418 3.21 -28.23 -4.53
C THR A 418 2.16 -28.30 -3.42
N GLU A 419 2.59 -28.22 -2.17
CA GLU A 419 1.72 -28.33 -0.99
C GLU A 419 2.19 -27.38 0.11
N TRP A 420 1.25 -26.71 0.81
CA TRP A 420 1.52 -25.95 2.04
C TRP A 420 0.30 -25.92 2.94
N ILE A 421 0.51 -25.58 4.19
CA ILE A 421 -0.54 -25.53 5.21
C ILE A 421 -0.97 -24.08 5.42
N LYS A 422 -2.27 -23.79 5.23
CA LYS A 422 -2.90 -22.50 5.55
C LYS A 422 -3.89 -22.71 6.71
N GLY A 423 -3.55 -22.17 7.87
CA GLY A 423 -4.30 -22.49 9.10
C GLY A 423 -4.23 -23.99 9.41
N ASN A 424 -5.37 -24.67 9.46
CA ASN A 424 -5.47 -26.13 9.68
C ASN A 424 -5.77 -26.92 8.39
N GLN A 425 -5.68 -26.29 7.19
CA GLN A 425 -5.99 -26.95 5.92
C GLN A 425 -4.73 -27.04 5.05
N LEU A 426 -4.51 -28.23 4.49
CA LEU A 426 -3.48 -28.46 3.49
C LEU A 426 -3.96 -27.91 2.13
N GLU A 427 -3.28 -26.91 1.59
CA GLU A 427 -3.53 -26.41 0.25
C GLU A 427 -2.55 -27.06 -0.74
N LYS A 428 -3.10 -27.59 -1.86
CA LYS A 428 -2.32 -28.20 -2.95
C LYS A 428 -2.23 -27.26 -4.13
N ARG A 429 -1.01 -27.01 -4.60
CA ARG A 429 -0.76 -26.28 -5.84
C ARG A 429 -0.74 -27.25 -7.02
N SER A 430 -1.35 -26.86 -8.15
CA SER A 430 -1.14 -27.53 -9.44
C SER A 430 -0.41 -26.57 -10.37
N ALA A 431 0.54 -27.09 -11.14
CA ALA A 431 1.28 -26.29 -12.14
C ALA A 431 0.38 -25.65 -13.22
N ASN A 432 -0.84 -26.20 -13.41
CA ASN A 432 -1.81 -25.77 -14.42
C ASN A 432 -3.09 -25.16 -13.80
N GLY A 433 -3.05 -24.74 -12.52
CA GLY A 433 -4.19 -24.14 -11.81
C GLY A 433 -4.44 -22.68 -12.16
N ASP A 434 -5.57 -22.16 -11.69
CA ASP A 434 -5.91 -20.75 -11.80
C ASP A 434 -4.81 -19.87 -11.17
N LEU A 435 -4.27 -18.95 -11.97
CA LEU A 435 -3.16 -18.07 -11.55
C LEU A 435 -3.53 -17.21 -10.33
N GLY A 436 -4.80 -16.86 -10.14
CA GLY A 436 -5.27 -16.06 -9.00
C GLY A 436 -5.32 -16.81 -7.67
N GLY A 437 -5.37 -18.17 -7.66
CA GLY A 437 -5.57 -18.97 -6.45
C GLY A 437 -4.35 -19.71 -5.90
N THR A 438 -3.15 -19.52 -6.48
CA THR A 438 -1.97 -20.35 -6.20
C THR A 438 -0.85 -19.66 -5.42
N MET A 439 -1.06 -18.43 -4.97
CA MET A 439 -0.07 -17.67 -4.18
C MET A 439 -0.25 -17.91 -2.67
N ARG A 440 0.86 -17.82 -1.95
CA ARG A 440 0.83 -17.65 -0.50
C ARG A 440 0.54 -16.18 -0.22
N LEU A 441 -0.66 -15.90 0.31
CA LEU A 441 -1.20 -14.56 0.48
C LEU A 441 -1.60 -14.30 1.92
N GLY A 442 -1.26 -13.11 2.44
CA GLY A 442 -1.62 -12.68 3.78
C GLY A 442 -0.57 -12.97 4.84
N ALA A 443 -0.95 -12.84 6.09
CA ALA A 443 -0.06 -13.00 7.22
C ALA A 443 0.18 -14.47 7.56
N TYR A 444 1.47 -14.83 7.71
CA TYR A 444 1.90 -16.15 8.15
C TYR A 444 2.92 -16.02 9.29
N PRO A 445 2.88 -16.96 10.25
CA PRO A 445 3.86 -16.97 11.33
C PRO A 445 5.22 -17.50 10.85
N ALA A 446 6.28 -16.95 11.42
CA ALA A 446 7.64 -17.47 11.28
C ALA A 446 8.33 -17.54 12.65
N HIS A 447 9.04 -18.65 12.90
CA HIS A 447 9.85 -18.85 14.09
C HIS A 447 11.25 -18.34 13.85
N LEU A 448 11.72 -17.43 14.69
CA LEU A 448 13.06 -16.87 14.62
C LEU A 448 14.05 -17.68 15.45
N ARG A 449 15.25 -17.87 14.88
CA ARG A 449 16.33 -18.59 15.55
C ARG A 449 16.97 -17.69 16.61
N PRO A 450 16.98 -18.07 17.89
CA PRO A 450 17.62 -17.30 18.95
C PRO A 450 19.10 -17.01 18.69
N GLY A 451 19.57 -15.83 19.05
CA GLY A 451 20.96 -15.40 18.86
C GLY A 451 21.33 -15.03 17.42
N THR A 452 20.32 -14.79 16.57
CA THR A 452 20.50 -14.24 15.23
C THR A 452 20.20 -12.73 15.22
N LYS A 453 20.74 -12.02 14.23
CA LYS A 453 20.51 -10.58 14.09
C LYS A 453 19.03 -10.26 13.94
N VAL A 454 18.31 -11.05 13.15
CA VAL A 454 16.86 -10.85 12.96
C VAL A 454 16.08 -11.08 14.26
N HIS A 455 16.46 -12.06 15.09
CA HIS A 455 15.85 -12.27 16.39
C HIS A 455 16.06 -11.07 17.34
N GLU A 456 17.27 -10.48 17.32
CA GLU A 456 17.56 -9.25 18.08
C GLU A 456 16.75 -8.05 17.58
N ILE A 457 16.59 -7.90 16.26
CA ILE A 457 15.84 -6.80 15.62
C ILE A 457 14.36 -6.84 16.00
N TYR A 458 13.73 -8.02 15.96
CA TYR A 458 12.30 -8.16 16.31
C TYR A 458 12.06 -8.24 17.81
N GLY A 459 13.02 -8.76 18.57
CA GLY A 459 12.88 -8.98 20.02
C GLY A 459 11.80 -10.01 20.37
N ALA A 460 11.52 -10.97 19.48
CA ALA A 460 10.48 -11.98 19.62
C ALA A 460 10.90 -13.30 18.98
N ASP A 461 10.41 -14.42 19.52
CA ASP A 461 10.69 -15.78 19.00
C ASP A 461 9.80 -16.11 17.79
N VAL A 462 8.61 -15.50 17.71
CA VAL A 462 7.64 -15.71 16.63
C VAL A 462 7.17 -14.36 16.11
N ILE A 463 7.18 -14.23 14.80
CA ILE A 463 6.65 -13.05 14.07
C ILE A 463 5.52 -13.46 13.15
N SER A 464 4.74 -12.50 12.68
CA SER A 464 3.70 -12.71 11.68
C SER A 464 3.80 -11.63 10.62
N GLU A 465 4.09 -12.03 9.38
CA GLU A 465 4.37 -11.13 8.29
C GLU A 465 3.55 -11.46 7.05
N ARG A 466 3.30 -10.46 6.18
CA ARG A 466 2.47 -10.61 4.97
C ARG A 466 3.28 -11.17 3.81
N HIS A 467 2.73 -12.15 3.13
CA HIS A 467 3.31 -12.82 1.98
C HIS A 467 2.51 -12.56 0.71
N ARG A 468 3.23 -12.55 -0.42
CA ARG A 468 2.66 -12.51 -1.77
C ARG A 468 3.64 -13.14 -2.75
N HIS A 469 3.65 -14.48 -2.82
CA HIS A 469 4.56 -15.20 -3.71
C HIS A 469 4.10 -16.64 -3.97
N ARG A 470 4.68 -17.27 -5.01
CA ARG A 470 4.45 -18.68 -5.41
C ARG A 470 5.66 -19.55 -5.21
N TYR A 471 6.84 -18.97 -5.43
CA TYR A 471 8.12 -19.69 -5.36
C TYR A 471 8.70 -19.52 -3.98
N GLU A 472 9.36 -20.59 -3.52
CA GLU A 472 9.96 -20.71 -2.20
C GLU A 472 11.41 -21.16 -2.31
N VAL A 473 12.23 -20.82 -1.35
CA VAL A 473 13.58 -21.38 -1.23
C VAL A 473 13.48 -22.87 -0.91
N ASN A 474 14.23 -23.69 -1.64
CA ASN A 474 14.23 -25.13 -1.48
C ASN A 474 15.01 -25.54 -0.22
N VAL A 475 14.30 -26.01 0.79
CA VAL A 475 14.85 -26.38 2.10
C VAL A 475 15.92 -27.48 2.03
N ASN A 476 15.93 -28.32 0.96
CA ASN A 476 16.92 -29.37 0.78
C ASN A 476 18.35 -28.86 0.59
N TYR A 477 18.52 -27.59 0.23
CA TYR A 477 19.82 -26.93 0.15
C TYR A 477 20.26 -26.25 1.43
N LYS A 478 19.38 -26.15 2.44
CA LYS A 478 19.60 -25.41 3.68
C LYS A 478 20.92 -25.75 4.37
N ASP A 479 21.13 -27.02 4.69
CA ASP A 479 22.32 -27.44 5.46
C ASP A 479 23.62 -27.15 4.71
N ARG A 480 23.63 -27.32 3.39
CA ARG A 480 24.78 -27.00 2.54
C ARG A 480 25.08 -25.51 2.48
N LEU A 481 24.04 -24.67 2.40
CA LEU A 481 24.16 -23.21 2.39
C LEU A 481 24.60 -22.69 3.77
N GLU A 482 24.12 -23.28 4.87
CA GLU A 482 24.56 -22.92 6.22
C GLU A 482 26.06 -23.23 6.43
N GLN A 483 26.58 -24.32 5.86
CA GLN A 483 28.02 -24.66 5.92
C GLN A 483 28.92 -23.62 5.25
N VAL A 484 28.42 -22.92 4.25
CA VAL A 484 29.18 -21.87 3.53
C VAL A 484 28.85 -20.45 4.02
N GLY A 485 28.08 -20.32 5.10
CA GLY A 485 27.87 -19.06 5.80
C GLY A 485 26.56 -18.34 5.56
N LEU A 486 25.64 -18.88 4.76
CA LEU A 486 24.27 -18.35 4.64
C LEU A 486 23.37 -19.03 5.68
N ARG A 487 23.04 -18.31 6.76
CA ARG A 487 22.23 -18.82 7.87
C ARG A 487 20.75 -18.66 7.61
N PHE A 488 19.96 -19.70 7.88
CA PHE A 488 18.51 -19.64 7.90
C PHE A 488 18.03 -19.26 9.31
N SER A 489 17.69 -18.00 9.48
CA SER A 489 17.35 -17.39 10.77
C SER A 489 15.86 -17.29 11.06
N GLY A 490 15.01 -17.55 10.08
CA GLY A 490 13.55 -17.65 10.21
C GLY A 490 13.00 -18.80 9.38
N MET A 491 12.09 -19.57 9.97
CA MET A 491 11.43 -20.72 9.33
C MET A 491 9.93 -20.71 9.62
N SER A 492 9.12 -21.29 8.73
CA SER A 492 7.71 -21.60 9.05
C SER A 492 7.60 -22.49 10.28
N PRO A 493 6.46 -22.53 10.99
CA PRO A 493 6.31 -23.31 12.23
C PRO A 493 6.58 -24.81 12.09
N ASP A 494 6.35 -25.38 10.90
CA ASP A 494 6.66 -26.78 10.56
C ASP A 494 8.13 -27.00 10.15
N GLY A 495 8.93 -25.93 10.05
CA GLY A 495 10.34 -25.96 9.65
C GLY A 495 10.59 -26.26 8.18
N VAL A 496 9.56 -26.23 7.33
CA VAL A 496 9.65 -26.60 5.91
C VAL A 496 9.97 -25.41 5.01
N LEU A 497 9.41 -24.22 5.31
CA LEU A 497 9.57 -23.03 4.48
C LEU A 497 10.60 -22.06 5.08
N PRO A 498 11.70 -21.78 4.37
CA PRO A 498 12.62 -20.73 4.75
C PRO A 498 12.00 -19.34 4.61
N GLU A 499 11.97 -18.61 5.70
CA GLU A 499 11.35 -17.27 5.78
C GLU A 499 12.38 -16.14 5.78
N ILE A 500 13.55 -16.40 6.38
CA ILE A 500 14.60 -15.40 6.55
C ILE A 500 15.97 -16.04 6.41
N VAL A 501 16.87 -15.37 5.67
CA VAL A 501 18.29 -15.69 5.59
C VAL A 501 19.15 -14.51 6.04
N GLU A 502 20.33 -14.79 6.63
CA GLU A 502 21.31 -13.78 7.02
C GLU A 502 22.75 -14.29 6.84
N ILE A 503 23.69 -13.37 6.69
CA ILE A 503 25.14 -13.67 6.71
C ILE A 503 25.72 -13.14 8.04
N PRO A 504 26.05 -14.02 9.01
CA PRO A 504 26.43 -13.62 10.37
C PRO A 504 27.68 -12.73 10.47
N GLY A 505 28.63 -12.87 9.59
CA GLY A 505 29.86 -12.09 9.58
C GLY A 505 29.75 -10.73 8.90
N HIS A 506 28.65 -10.49 8.20
CA HIS A 506 28.42 -9.26 7.48
C HIS A 506 27.84 -8.16 8.41
N PRO A 507 28.18 -6.88 8.22
CA PRO A 507 27.66 -5.77 9.04
C PRO A 507 26.12 -5.78 9.11
N TRP A 508 25.43 -5.95 7.98
CA TRP A 508 23.98 -6.12 7.90
C TRP A 508 23.59 -6.76 6.56
N PHE A 509 23.20 -8.03 6.57
CA PHE A 509 22.78 -8.75 5.37
C PHE A 509 21.60 -9.64 5.76
N ILE A 510 20.40 -9.28 5.32
CA ILE A 510 19.17 -10.01 5.61
C ILE A 510 18.33 -10.10 4.34
N GLY A 511 17.85 -11.32 4.05
CA GLY A 511 16.82 -11.58 3.05
C GLY A 511 15.57 -12.14 3.72
N VAL A 512 14.40 -11.66 3.34
CA VAL A 512 13.10 -12.10 3.88
C VAL A 512 12.16 -12.51 2.75
N GLN A 513 11.40 -13.61 2.93
CA GLN A 513 10.45 -14.10 1.93
C GLN A 513 9.15 -13.31 1.91
N PHE A 514 8.79 -12.72 3.02
CA PHE A 514 7.61 -11.87 3.20
C PHE A 514 7.86 -10.41 2.78
N HIS A 515 6.83 -9.58 2.86
CA HIS A 515 6.80 -8.18 2.49
C HIS A 515 6.66 -7.26 3.72
N PRO A 516 7.77 -6.94 4.42
CA PRO A 516 7.72 -6.12 5.64
C PRO A 516 7.27 -4.68 5.37
N GLU A 517 7.42 -4.19 4.13
CA GLU A 517 6.97 -2.86 3.72
C GLU A 517 5.46 -2.66 3.89
N LEU A 518 4.67 -3.74 3.76
CA LEU A 518 3.22 -3.68 3.89
C LEU A 518 2.74 -3.44 5.33
N LYS A 519 3.60 -3.67 6.33
CA LYS A 519 3.29 -3.46 7.76
C LYS A 519 3.92 -2.21 8.37
N SER A 520 4.77 -1.51 7.64
CA SER A 520 5.44 -0.31 8.16
C SER A 520 4.49 0.89 8.24
N ARG A 521 4.50 1.59 9.37
CA ARG A 521 3.65 2.77 9.64
C ARG A 521 4.50 3.92 10.20
N PRO A 522 4.08 5.19 10.01
CA PRO A 522 4.86 6.34 10.48
C PRO A 522 5.02 6.37 12.01
N PHE A 523 4.04 5.84 12.76
CA PHE A 523 4.07 5.79 14.23
C PHE A 523 4.58 4.46 14.80
N ALA A 524 4.79 3.47 13.93
CA ALA A 524 5.35 2.17 14.23
C ALA A 524 6.19 1.70 13.02
N PRO A 525 7.35 2.32 12.78
CA PRO A 525 8.25 1.90 11.71
C PRO A 525 8.61 0.43 11.87
N HIS A 526 8.57 -0.31 10.78
CA HIS A 526 8.89 -1.72 10.82
C HIS A 526 10.35 -1.95 11.26
N PRO A 527 10.62 -2.89 12.19
CA PRO A 527 11.93 -3.03 12.83
C PRO A 527 13.06 -3.34 11.83
N LEU A 528 12.80 -4.10 10.77
CA LEU A 528 13.80 -4.39 9.73
C LEU A 528 14.24 -3.11 9.01
N PHE A 529 13.32 -2.23 8.63
CA PHE A 529 13.68 -0.97 7.97
C PHE A 529 14.41 -0.03 8.91
N SER A 530 14.00 0.06 10.17
CA SER A 530 14.70 0.88 11.18
C SER A 530 16.14 0.39 11.38
N SER A 531 16.35 -0.91 11.48
CA SER A 531 17.67 -1.52 11.65
C SER A 531 18.52 -1.38 10.38
N PHE A 532 17.94 -1.60 9.19
CA PHE A 532 18.63 -1.44 7.90
C PHE A 532 19.12 -0.01 7.69
N ILE A 533 18.28 0.99 7.93
CA ILE A 533 18.67 2.40 7.82
C ILE A 533 19.70 2.78 8.90
N GLY A 534 19.60 2.21 10.09
CA GLY A 534 20.62 2.37 11.12
C GLY A 534 22.00 1.86 10.69
N ALA A 535 22.05 0.70 10.03
CA ALA A 535 23.27 0.14 9.46
C ALA A 535 23.81 1.00 8.29
N ALA A 536 22.93 1.47 7.41
CA ALA A 536 23.30 2.39 6.32
C ALA A 536 23.87 3.72 6.87
N LYS A 537 23.32 4.24 7.97
CA LYS A 537 23.87 5.42 8.66
C LYS A 537 25.27 5.16 9.22
N ALA A 538 25.51 3.97 9.76
CA ALA A 538 26.85 3.59 10.24
C ALA A 538 27.83 3.50 9.06
N GLN A 539 27.43 2.91 7.93
CA GLN A 539 28.21 2.84 6.70
C GLN A 539 28.56 4.23 6.17
N SER A 540 27.63 5.17 6.16
CA SER A 540 27.85 6.55 5.66
C SER A 540 28.91 7.33 6.45
N ARG A 541 29.26 6.90 7.66
CA ARG A 541 30.32 7.51 8.48
C ARG A 541 31.70 6.91 8.21
N LEU A 542 31.75 5.81 7.48
CA LEU A 542 32.98 5.10 7.13
C LEU A 542 33.49 5.51 5.74
N VAL A 543 32.63 6.13 4.94
CA VAL A 543 32.92 6.71 3.62
C VAL A 543 33.10 8.22 3.78
#